data_831cd9892390fd0872bf6220be7b35c5
#
_entry.id   831cd9892390fd0872bf6220be7b35c5
#
_cell.length_a   1.000
_cell.length_b   1.000
_cell.length_c   1.000
_cell.angle_alpha   90.00
_cell.angle_beta   90.00
_cell.angle_gamma   90.00
#
_symmetry.space_group_name_H-M   'P 1'
#
loop_
_entity.id
_entity.type
_entity.pdbx_description
1 polymer ?
#
loop_
_entity_poly.entity_id
_entity_poly.type
_entity_poly.pdbx_seq_one_letter_code
_entity_poly.pdbx_strand_id
1 'polypeptide(L)'
;MPSANLDDLPAVVAVGRACNLEEIGEFDVHEKWVHDEWVRPRFDPSTDAWVVTGPGGEVVAATYTWEAEPHTLFDTAGWVHPAHRKRGIGTALVLVVEGRAARDLAEIPAGSAPRVLQSFDSDASGAHDPDASGARALLEGLGYFPEREYLHMEIDVPDGFDLGEAPAGITIRPRVESDDRAIVAVMAEGFRDPWDYEEAQQEWLESETYDPSLWFVALDGDEMVGSLFGYITDGRGQVSAIAVRDAWRRRGIAQALLRASFVMLRERGAPNVRLNVDRDNATGATHLYERAGMHLRRRWVMVAKSLTAAPDGSSQE
;
A
#
# COMPACT_ATOMS: atom_id res chain seq x y z
N MET A 1 20.82 14.42 -11.30
CA MET A 1 20.86 13.13 -10.58
C MET A 1 20.89 12.06 -11.63
N PRO A 2 21.72 11.02 -11.54
CA PRO A 2 21.70 9.93 -12.49
C PRO A 2 20.38 9.14 -12.40
N SER A 3 19.85 8.74 -13.56
CA SER A 3 18.73 7.82 -13.64
C SER A 3 19.15 6.42 -13.20
N ALA A 4 18.19 5.65 -12.72
CA ALA A 4 18.40 4.26 -12.35
C ALA A 4 18.15 3.30 -13.53
N ASN A 5 18.50 2.05 -13.34
CA ASN A 5 18.19 0.92 -14.21
C ASN A 5 17.92 -0.33 -13.37
N LEU A 6 17.43 -1.41 -13.98
CA LEU A 6 17.08 -2.63 -13.25
C LEU A 6 18.25 -3.27 -12.46
N ASP A 7 19.50 -3.04 -12.87
CA ASP A 7 20.66 -3.54 -12.13
C ASP A 7 20.86 -2.82 -10.79
N ASP A 8 20.28 -1.64 -10.62
CA ASP A 8 20.34 -0.87 -9.35
C ASP A 8 19.33 -1.39 -8.31
N LEU A 9 18.34 -2.19 -8.71
CA LEU A 9 17.22 -2.62 -7.87
C LEU A 9 17.66 -3.28 -6.55
N PRO A 10 18.62 -4.22 -6.50
CA PRO A 10 19.08 -4.79 -5.22
C PRO A 10 19.65 -3.74 -4.26
N ALA A 11 20.36 -2.73 -4.79
CA ALA A 11 20.95 -1.66 -4.01
C ALA A 11 19.86 -0.69 -3.49
N VAL A 12 18.85 -0.38 -4.30
CA VAL A 12 17.69 0.41 -3.91
C VAL A 12 16.93 -0.27 -2.77
N VAL A 13 16.66 -1.56 -2.90
CA VAL A 13 16.02 -2.36 -1.84
C VAL A 13 16.85 -2.37 -0.56
N ALA A 14 18.17 -2.48 -0.67
CA ALA A 14 19.07 -2.44 0.49
C ALA A 14 18.99 -1.11 1.24
N VAL A 15 18.92 0.03 0.52
CA VAL A 15 18.72 1.35 1.12
C VAL A 15 17.36 1.44 1.82
N GLY A 16 16.27 1.00 1.17
CA GLY A 16 14.94 0.97 1.77
C GLY A 16 14.88 0.13 3.04
N ARG A 17 15.49 -1.06 3.03
CA ARG A 17 15.59 -1.93 4.21
C ARG A 17 16.39 -1.30 5.34
N ALA A 18 17.48 -0.59 5.05
CA ALA A 18 18.24 0.14 6.06
C ALA A 18 17.40 1.25 6.72
N CYS A 19 16.57 1.95 5.95
CA CYS A 19 15.63 2.94 6.48
C CYS A 19 14.57 2.27 7.37
N ASN A 20 13.93 1.21 6.90
CA ASN A 20 12.91 0.49 7.68
C ASN A 20 13.48 -0.04 9.01
N LEU A 21 14.70 -0.60 8.99
CA LEU A 21 15.32 -1.12 10.20
C LEU A 21 15.51 -0.04 11.27
N GLU A 22 15.87 1.18 10.87
CA GLU A 22 16.00 2.31 11.78
C GLU A 22 14.66 2.87 12.24
N GLU A 23 13.69 3.00 11.32
CA GLU A 23 12.42 3.70 11.58
C GLU A 23 11.39 2.80 12.26
N ILE A 24 11.31 1.53 11.85
CA ILE A 24 10.27 0.60 12.32
C ILE A 24 10.81 -0.70 12.92
N GLY A 25 12.14 -0.90 12.92
CA GLY A 25 12.80 -2.06 13.53
C GLY A 25 12.66 -3.38 12.76
N GLU A 26 12.14 -3.35 11.53
CA GLU A 26 11.96 -4.53 10.69
C GLU A 26 12.07 -4.16 9.20
N PHE A 27 12.22 -5.18 8.34
CA PHE A 27 12.19 -4.98 6.90
C PHE A 27 10.75 -5.03 6.38
N ASP A 28 10.34 -4.00 5.64
CA ASP A 28 9.03 -3.91 5.00
C ASP A 28 9.16 -3.57 3.49
N VAL A 29 10.38 -3.29 3.03
CA VAL A 29 10.69 -3.13 1.60
C VAL A 29 11.10 -4.47 1.02
N HIS A 30 10.27 -4.99 0.10
CA HIS A 30 10.46 -6.28 -0.54
C HIS A 30 10.95 -6.12 -1.97
N GLU A 31 11.96 -6.91 -2.37
CA GLU A 31 12.56 -6.83 -3.70
C GLU A 31 11.52 -7.09 -4.81
N LYS A 32 10.66 -8.10 -4.62
CA LYS A 32 9.60 -8.40 -5.58
C LYS A 32 8.65 -7.21 -5.74
N TRP A 33 8.27 -6.54 -4.66
CA TRP A 33 7.38 -5.38 -4.74
C TRP A 33 8.02 -4.24 -5.53
N VAL A 34 9.27 -3.87 -5.24
CA VAL A 34 9.97 -2.82 -6.00
C VAL A 34 10.17 -3.23 -7.45
N HIS A 35 10.48 -4.52 -7.70
CA HIS A 35 10.61 -5.05 -9.05
C HIS A 35 9.29 -4.92 -9.83
N ASP A 36 8.17 -5.36 -9.25
CA ASP A 36 6.86 -5.31 -9.89
C ASP A 36 6.44 -3.86 -10.23
N GLU A 37 6.81 -2.90 -9.37
CA GLU A 37 6.66 -1.46 -9.65
C GLU A 37 7.50 -1.02 -10.86
N TRP A 38 8.73 -1.50 -10.98
CA TRP A 38 9.68 -1.07 -12.00
C TRP A 38 9.48 -1.75 -13.36
N VAL A 39 8.73 -2.85 -13.42
CA VAL A 39 8.40 -3.54 -14.69
C VAL A 39 6.95 -3.32 -15.11
N ARG A 40 6.18 -2.53 -14.39
CA ARG A 40 4.79 -2.23 -14.75
C ARG A 40 4.71 -1.48 -16.08
N PRO A 41 3.60 -1.60 -16.81
CA PRO A 41 3.38 -0.82 -18.02
C PRO A 41 3.58 0.69 -17.78
N ARG A 42 4.26 1.37 -18.71
CA ARG A 42 4.52 2.83 -18.69
C ARG A 42 5.54 3.32 -17.67
N PHE A 43 6.13 2.47 -16.85
CA PHE A 43 7.28 2.84 -16.02
C PHE A 43 8.59 2.60 -16.78
N ASP A 44 9.43 3.62 -16.86
CA ASP A 44 10.76 3.54 -17.42
C ASP A 44 11.79 3.97 -16.37
N PRO A 45 12.60 3.04 -15.81
CA PRO A 45 13.59 3.39 -14.79
C PRO A 45 14.53 4.51 -15.20
N SER A 46 14.77 4.68 -16.50
CA SER A 46 15.67 5.73 -17.02
C SER A 46 15.09 7.14 -16.90
N THR A 47 13.78 7.27 -16.74
CA THR A 47 13.06 8.56 -16.62
C THR A 47 12.30 8.72 -15.31
N ASP A 48 11.93 7.61 -14.65
CA ASP A 48 11.02 7.56 -13.52
C ASP A 48 11.69 7.14 -12.21
N ALA A 49 12.98 6.73 -12.26
CA ALA A 49 13.76 6.35 -11.08
C ALA A 49 15.15 7.00 -11.05
N TRP A 50 15.62 7.32 -9.86
CA TRP A 50 16.93 7.96 -9.65
C TRP A 50 17.64 7.35 -8.45
N VAL A 51 18.95 7.25 -8.57
CA VAL A 51 19.85 6.82 -7.51
C VAL A 51 20.88 7.91 -7.19
N VAL A 52 21.34 7.93 -5.95
CA VAL A 52 22.44 8.75 -5.48
C VAL A 52 23.55 7.80 -5.03
N THR A 53 24.74 7.97 -5.59
CA THR A 53 25.91 7.19 -5.21
C THR A 53 26.79 7.94 -4.22
N GLY A 54 27.27 7.23 -3.21
CA GLY A 54 28.27 7.73 -2.26
C GLY A 54 29.68 7.75 -2.83
N PRO A 55 30.66 8.25 -2.03
CA PRO A 55 32.07 8.35 -2.48
C PRO A 55 32.71 7.01 -2.84
N GLY A 56 32.22 5.90 -2.29
CA GLY A 56 32.69 4.53 -2.60
C GLY A 56 32.01 3.88 -3.81
N GLY A 57 31.08 4.57 -4.45
CA GLY A 57 30.28 4.03 -5.56
C GLY A 57 29.03 3.27 -5.12
N GLU A 58 28.78 3.15 -3.81
CA GLU A 58 27.57 2.54 -3.24
C GLU A 58 26.33 3.42 -3.46
N VAL A 59 25.16 2.82 -3.66
CA VAL A 59 23.88 3.56 -3.65
C VAL A 59 23.53 3.95 -2.22
N VAL A 60 23.36 5.24 -1.97
CA VAL A 60 23.06 5.81 -0.64
C VAL A 60 21.68 6.44 -0.55
N ALA A 61 21.02 6.63 -1.67
CA ALA A 61 19.63 7.07 -1.72
C ALA A 61 19.01 6.71 -3.07
N ALA A 62 17.70 6.57 -3.08
CA ALA A 62 16.93 6.32 -4.29
C ALA A 62 15.55 6.92 -4.17
N THR A 63 14.95 7.25 -5.31
CA THR A 63 13.52 7.58 -5.44
C THR A 63 13.02 7.15 -6.79
N TYR A 64 11.74 6.83 -6.86
CA TYR A 64 11.05 6.62 -8.12
C TYR A 64 9.61 7.11 -8.00
N THR A 65 9.00 7.40 -9.13
CA THR A 65 7.62 7.85 -9.22
C THR A 65 6.91 7.11 -10.33
N TRP A 66 5.66 6.78 -10.10
CA TRP A 66 4.80 6.21 -11.13
C TRP A 66 3.51 7.00 -11.22
N GLU A 67 2.98 7.01 -12.42
CA GLU A 67 1.79 7.76 -12.76
C GLU A 67 0.58 6.82 -12.70
N ALA A 68 -0.47 7.25 -12.00
CA ALA A 68 -1.76 6.58 -12.00
C ALA A 68 -2.74 7.29 -12.94
N GLU A 69 -3.48 6.53 -13.73
CA GLU A 69 -4.56 7.11 -14.55
C GLU A 69 -5.61 7.79 -13.66
N PRO A 70 -6.15 8.91 -14.06
CA PRO A 70 -6.08 9.62 -15.37
C PRO A 70 -4.90 10.60 -15.51
N HIS A 71 -3.68 10.21 -15.16
CA HIS A 71 -2.46 11.00 -15.26
C HIS A 71 -2.43 12.25 -14.35
N THR A 72 -3.15 12.18 -13.24
CA THR A 72 -3.27 13.30 -12.29
C THR A 72 -2.63 12.98 -10.93
N LEU A 73 -2.18 11.74 -10.74
CA LEU A 73 -1.51 11.28 -9.52
C LEU A 73 -0.14 10.71 -9.85
N PHE A 74 0.87 11.27 -9.21
CA PHE A 74 2.26 10.79 -9.25
C PHE A 74 2.59 10.23 -7.88
N ASP A 75 2.44 8.93 -7.72
CA ASP A 75 2.81 8.26 -6.48
C ASP A 75 4.33 8.04 -6.42
N THR A 76 4.91 8.06 -5.24
CA THR A 76 6.36 8.12 -5.10
C THR A 76 6.84 7.25 -3.94
N ALA A 77 7.92 6.52 -4.19
CA ALA A 77 8.71 5.91 -3.13
C ALA A 77 10.13 6.49 -3.14
N GLY A 78 10.70 6.70 -1.94
CA GLY A 78 12.05 7.24 -1.86
C GLY A 78 12.67 7.04 -0.48
N TRP A 79 13.98 6.80 -0.48
CA TRP A 79 14.75 6.53 0.72
C TRP A 79 16.10 7.21 0.69
N VAL A 80 16.55 7.68 1.86
CA VAL A 80 17.92 8.13 2.09
C VAL A 80 18.51 7.30 3.21
N HIS A 81 19.57 6.54 2.90
CA HIS A 81 20.25 5.71 3.88
C HIS A 81 20.56 6.51 5.15
N PRO A 82 20.28 5.98 6.35
CA PRO A 82 20.39 6.72 7.61
C PRO A 82 21.71 7.47 7.79
N ALA A 83 22.84 6.85 7.46
CA ALA A 83 24.17 7.44 7.57
C ALA A 83 24.41 8.65 6.61
N HIS A 84 23.50 8.88 5.67
CA HIS A 84 23.65 9.94 4.64
C HIS A 84 22.55 11.02 4.73
N ARG A 85 21.70 10.98 5.75
CA ARG A 85 20.65 11.98 6.01
C ARG A 85 21.22 13.35 6.39
N LYS A 86 20.37 14.37 6.38
CA LYS A 86 20.70 15.77 6.75
C LYS A 86 21.80 16.39 5.88
N ARG A 87 21.95 15.93 4.62
CA ARG A 87 22.90 16.45 3.62
C ARG A 87 22.20 17.04 2.39
N GLY A 88 20.90 17.31 2.47
CA GLY A 88 20.10 17.83 1.35
C GLY A 88 19.68 16.79 0.31
N ILE A 89 20.06 15.51 0.47
CA ILE A 89 19.75 14.44 -0.50
C ILE A 89 18.24 14.28 -0.63
N GLY A 90 17.50 14.16 0.48
CA GLY A 90 16.05 13.99 0.45
C GLY A 90 15.35 15.15 -0.28
N THR A 91 15.77 16.39 -0.06
CA THR A 91 15.26 17.55 -0.81
C THR A 91 15.48 17.39 -2.31
N ALA A 92 16.68 16.97 -2.71
CA ALA A 92 17.00 16.79 -4.13
C ALA A 92 16.16 15.64 -4.76
N LEU A 93 15.88 14.55 -4.01
CA LEU A 93 15.01 13.46 -4.46
C LEU A 93 13.57 13.95 -4.68
N VAL A 94 13.01 14.72 -3.75
CA VAL A 94 11.65 15.26 -3.91
C VAL A 94 11.57 16.19 -5.11
N LEU A 95 12.56 17.10 -5.27
CA LEU A 95 12.56 18.05 -6.37
C LEU A 95 12.74 17.38 -7.74
N VAL A 96 13.46 16.28 -7.86
CA VAL A 96 13.60 15.56 -9.14
C VAL A 96 12.27 14.89 -9.53
N VAL A 97 11.54 14.34 -8.57
CA VAL A 97 10.20 13.79 -8.79
C VAL A 97 9.21 14.87 -9.20
N GLU A 98 9.19 16.02 -8.50
CA GLU A 98 8.34 17.16 -8.89
C GLU A 98 8.67 17.64 -10.31
N GLY A 99 9.97 17.69 -10.65
CA GLY A 99 10.41 18.06 -12.00
C GLY A 99 9.98 17.03 -13.07
N ARG A 100 9.93 15.74 -12.73
CA ARG A 100 9.42 14.70 -13.61
C ARG A 100 7.91 14.85 -13.84
N ALA A 101 7.15 14.97 -12.77
CA ALA A 101 5.70 15.15 -12.84
C ALA A 101 5.31 16.46 -13.58
N ALA A 102 6.10 17.51 -13.42
CA ALA A 102 5.86 18.77 -14.11
C ALA A 102 6.02 18.70 -15.64
N ARG A 103 6.77 17.73 -16.19
CA ARG A 103 6.90 17.56 -17.65
C ARG A 103 5.59 17.14 -18.31
N ASP A 104 4.79 16.34 -17.62
CA ASP A 104 3.56 15.77 -18.15
C ASP A 104 2.35 16.70 -17.96
N LEU A 105 2.53 17.83 -17.25
CA LEU A 105 1.43 18.78 -17.02
C LEU A 105 0.75 19.28 -18.30
N ALA A 106 1.48 19.35 -19.42
CA ALA A 106 0.91 19.75 -20.73
C ALA A 106 -0.03 18.69 -21.34
N GLU A 107 0.09 17.45 -20.92
CA GLU A 107 -0.72 16.32 -21.42
C GLU A 107 -1.96 16.07 -20.54
N ILE A 108 -1.99 16.68 -19.35
CA ILE A 108 -3.08 16.52 -18.39
C ILE A 108 -4.30 17.33 -18.85
N PRO A 109 -5.52 16.77 -18.80
CA PRO A 109 -6.73 17.47 -19.18
C PRO A 109 -6.89 18.79 -18.42
N ALA A 110 -7.29 19.83 -19.14
CA ALA A 110 -7.54 21.15 -18.54
C ALA A 110 -8.61 21.05 -17.43
N GLY A 111 -8.32 21.65 -16.28
CA GLY A 111 -9.19 21.61 -15.10
C GLY A 111 -8.91 20.47 -14.14
N SER A 112 -7.97 19.56 -14.46
CA SER A 112 -7.44 18.58 -13.51
C SER A 112 -6.50 19.24 -12.52
N ALA A 113 -6.38 18.63 -11.33
CA ALA A 113 -5.46 19.08 -10.27
C ALA A 113 -4.40 17.99 -10.02
N PRO A 114 -3.35 17.92 -10.86
CA PRO A 114 -2.31 16.92 -10.71
C PRO A 114 -1.57 17.08 -9.39
N ARG A 115 -1.24 15.96 -8.75
CA ARG A 115 -0.62 15.93 -7.43
C ARG A 115 0.52 14.93 -7.38
N VAL A 116 1.56 15.28 -6.63
CA VAL A 116 2.61 14.33 -6.23
C VAL A 116 2.27 13.83 -4.83
N LEU A 117 2.25 12.52 -4.68
CA LEU A 117 2.03 11.85 -3.41
C LEU A 117 3.36 11.36 -2.84
N GLN A 118 3.52 11.52 -1.54
CA GLN A 118 4.63 11.01 -0.75
C GLN A 118 4.07 10.37 0.52
N SER A 119 4.83 9.52 1.17
CA SER A 119 4.42 8.93 2.42
C SER A 119 5.57 8.83 3.43
N PHE A 120 5.24 8.84 4.71
CA PHE A 120 6.18 8.62 5.80
C PHE A 120 5.48 7.97 7.00
N ASP A 121 6.24 7.23 7.80
CA ASP A 121 5.75 6.71 9.07
C ASP A 121 5.56 7.85 10.08
N SER A 122 4.41 7.90 10.76
CA SER A 122 4.06 8.99 11.68
C SER A 122 4.08 8.59 13.16
N ASP A 123 4.05 7.33 13.44
CA ASP A 123 3.96 6.79 14.80
C ASP A 123 4.45 5.35 14.82
N ALA A 124 5.53 5.08 15.55
CA ALA A 124 5.96 3.73 15.85
C ALA A 124 5.54 3.38 17.26
N SER A 125 4.80 2.30 17.44
CA SER A 125 4.47 1.77 18.74
C SER A 125 5.69 1.06 19.32
N GLY A 126 6.68 1.78 19.85
CA GLY A 126 7.79 1.11 20.48
C GLY A 126 9.13 1.87 20.51
N ALA A 127 10.25 1.16 20.33
CA ALA A 127 11.60 1.68 20.56
C ALA A 127 12.17 2.56 19.41
N HIS A 128 11.44 2.73 18.32
CA HIS A 128 11.90 3.46 17.14
C HIS A 128 11.14 4.78 16.99
N ASP A 129 11.87 5.81 16.57
CA ASP A 129 11.30 7.14 16.32
C ASP A 129 10.88 7.26 14.85
N PRO A 130 9.57 7.34 14.55
CA PRO A 130 9.09 7.45 13.18
C PRO A 130 9.51 8.76 12.50
N ASP A 131 9.84 9.78 13.28
CA ASP A 131 10.38 11.04 12.75
C ASP A 131 11.91 11.03 12.63
N ALA A 132 12.59 9.89 12.92
CA ALA A 132 14.05 9.76 12.81
C ALA A 132 14.57 10.12 11.41
N SER A 133 13.79 9.84 10.38
CA SER A 133 14.12 10.22 8.99
C SER A 133 14.12 11.74 8.76
N GLY A 134 13.31 12.50 9.50
CA GLY A 134 13.00 13.89 9.25
C GLY A 134 12.14 14.10 8.00
N ALA A 135 11.47 13.05 7.51
CA ALA A 135 10.65 13.09 6.29
C ALA A 135 9.47 14.05 6.44
N ARG A 136 8.78 14.02 7.59
CA ARG A 136 7.67 14.94 7.88
C ARG A 136 8.10 16.41 7.71
N ALA A 137 9.14 16.84 8.41
CA ALA A 137 9.62 18.22 8.37
C ALA A 137 10.08 18.62 6.98
N LEU A 138 10.71 17.70 6.23
CA LEU A 138 11.13 17.93 4.86
C LEU A 138 9.94 18.19 3.95
N LEU A 139 8.94 17.28 3.96
CA LEU A 139 7.80 17.34 3.06
C LEU A 139 6.89 18.52 3.37
N GLU A 140 6.59 18.78 4.66
CA GLU A 140 5.86 19.97 5.10
C GLU A 140 6.59 21.27 4.68
N GLY A 141 7.93 21.32 4.84
CA GLY A 141 8.76 22.45 4.41
C GLY A 141 8.76 22.66 2.89
N LEU A 142 8.48 21.64 2.09
CA LEU A 142 8.35 21.72 0.64
C LEU A 142 6.90 21.94 0.18
N GLY A 143 5.95 22.14 1.11
CA GLY A 143 4.56 22.46 0.79
C GLY A 143 3.68 21.24 0.52
N TYR A 144 4.04 20.07 1.04
CA TYR A 144 3.15 18.91 1.08
C TYR A 144 2.21 19.01 2.29
N PHE A 145 0.96 18.59 2.11
CA PHE A 145 -0.05 18.58 3.16
C PHE A 145 -0.60 17.16 3.37
N PRO A 146 -0.93 16.78 4.61
CA PRO A 146 -1.58 15.48 4.89
C PRO A 146 -2.87 15.33 4.09
N GLU A 147 -3.01 14.18 3.44
CA GLU A 147 -4.20 13.80 2.67
C GLU A 147 -4.91 12.60 3.28
N ARG A 148 -4.14 11.57 3.67
CA ARG A 148 -4.68 10.35 4.30
C ARG A 148 -3.73 9.85 5.38
N GLU A 149 -4.30 9.20 6.37
CA GLU A 149 -3.56 8.44 7.38
C GLU A 149 -4.02 6.99 7.35
N TYR A 150 -3.05 6.08 7.28
CA TYR A 150 -3.31 4.65 7.28
C TYR A 150 -2.80 4.03 8.58
N LEU A 151 -3.62 3.12 9.11
CA LEU A 151 -3.30 2.33 10.28
C LEU A 151 -2.83 0.95 9.82
N HIS A 152 -1.62 0.59 10.20
CA HIS A 152 -1.09 -0.75 10.02
C HIS A 152 -1.46 -1.58 11.24
N MET A 153 -2.40 -2.49 11.09
CA MET A 153 -2.90 -3.37 12.15
C MET A 153 -2.25 -4.74 12.03
N GLU A 154 -1.93 -5.37 13.17
CA GLU A 154 -1.39 -6.73 13.17
C GLU A 154 -1.94 -7.59 14.31
N ILE A 155 -1.82 -8.90 14.14
CA ILE A 155 -2.07 -9.91 15.16
C ILE A 155 -1.05 -11.03 15.03
N ASP A 156 -0.47 -11.46 16.15
CA ASP A 156 0.19 -12.75 16.25
C ASP A 156 -0.85 -13.79 16.62
N VAL A 157 -1.31 -14.55 15.64
CA VAL A 157 -2.36 -15.55 15.82
C VAL A 157 -1.86 -16.67 16.70
N PRO A 158 -2.36 -16.88 17.92
CA PRO A 158 -1.85 -17.90 18.84
C PRO A 158 -2.26 -19.32 18.41
N ASP A 159 -1.58 -20.32 18.95
CA ASP A 159 -2.03 -21.72 18.87
C ASP A 159 -3.42 -21.85 19.50
N GLY A 160 -4.32 -22.57 18.81
CA GLY A 160 -5.69 -22.76 19.28
C GLY A 160 -6.54 -21.49 19.23
N PHE A 161 -6.19 -20.53 18.34
CA PHE A 161 -7.01 -19.34 18.13
C PHE A 161 -8.47 -19.70 17.92
N ASP A 162 -9.36 -19.09 18.68
CA ASP A 162 -10.80 -19.38 18.61
C ASP A 162 -11.39 -18.81 17.32
N LEU A 163 -11.80 -19.70 16.42
CA LEU A 163 -12.49 -19.34 15.19
C LEU A 163 -13.82 -18.62 15.46
N GLY A 164 -14.47 -18.94 16.58
CA GLY A 164 -15.82 -18.50 16.89
C GLY A 164 -16.87 -19.18 16.01
N GLU A 165 -18.11 -18.91 16.30
CA GLU A 165 -19.22 -19.38 15.47
C GLU A 165 -19.51 -18.38 14.33
N ALA A 166 -19.80 -18.91 13.15
CA ALA A 166 -20.33 -18.11 12.07
C ALA A 166 -21.72 -17.56 12.45
N PRO A 167 -22.08 -16.36 11.98
CA PRO A 167 -23.43 -15.84 12.20
C PRO A 167 -24.51 -16.81 11.70
N ALA A 168 -25.66 -16.88 12.40
CA ALA A 168 -26.74 -17.80 12.05
C ALA A 168 -27.15 -17.65 10.57
N GLY A 169 -27.21 -18.78 9.86
CA GLY A 169 -27.53 -18.84 8.44
C GLY A 169 -26.36 -18.54 7.49
N ILE A 170 -25.19 -18.17 8.03
CA ILE A 170 -24.01 -17.84 7.21
C ILE A 170 -23.03 -19.00 7.21
N THR A 171 -22.58 -19.39 6.03
CA THR A 171 -21.50 -20.36 5.82
C THR A 171 -20.23 -19.61 5.41
N ILE A 172 -19.12 -19.82 6.16
CA ILE A 172 -17.79 -19.34 5.81
C ILE A 172 -16.97 -20.51 5.29
N ARG A 173 -16.38 -20.36 4.11
CA ARG A 173 -15.52 -21.39 3.51
C ARG A 173 -14.42 -20.77 2.64
N PRO A 174 -13.34 -21.51 2.36
CA PRO A 174 -12.39 -21.12 1.33
C PRO A 174 -13.09 -20.94 -0.04
N ARG A 175 -12.56 -20.08 -0.86
CA ARG A 175 -12.98 -19.85 -2.25
C ARG A 175 -12.85 -21.14 -3.08
N VAL A 176 -13.75 -21.32 -4.05
CA VAL A 176 -13.59 -22.21 -5.19
C VAL A 176 -13.68 -21.41 -6.49
N GLU A 177 -13.17 -21.96 -7.60
CA GLU A 177 -13.07 -21.24 -8.89
C GLU A 177 -14.41 -20.67 -9.38
N SER A 178 -15.51 -21.40 -9.15
CA SER A 178 -16.85 -20.90 -9.54
C SER A 178 -17.33 -19.66 -8.78
N ASP A 179 -16.64 -19.24 -7.73
CA ASP A 179 -16.99 -18.07 -6.92
C ASP A 179 -16.51 -16.75 -7.52
N ASP A 180 -15.56 -16.77 -8.44
CA ASP A 180 -14.78 -15.60 -8.85
C ASP A 180 -15.62 -14.42 -9.32
N ARG A 181 -16.63 -14.66 -10.17
CA ARG A 181 -17.52 -13.58 -10.61
C ARG A 181 -18.33 -12.97 -9.46
N ALA A 182 -18.77 -13.80 -8.52
CA ALA A 182 -19.52 -13.33 -7.35
C ALA A 182 -18.60 -12.54 -6.38
N ILE A 183 -17.33 -12.97 -6.24
CA ILE A 183 -16.32 -12.27 -5.45
C ILE A 183 -16.10 -10.86 -5.99
N VAL A 184 -15.86 -10.71 -7.30
CA VAL A 184 -15.68 -9.39 -7.93
C VAL A 184 -16.90 -8.50 -7.69
N ALA A 185 -18.11 -9.04 -7.84
CA ALA A 185 -19.35 -8.28 -7.58
C ALA A 185 -19.48 -7.83 -6.10
N VAL A 186 -19.10 -8.69 -5.13
CA VAL A 186 -19.12 -8.34 -3.71
C VAL A 186 -18.08 -7.28 -3.39
N MET A 187 -16.88 -7.37 -3.96
CA MET A 187 -15.82 -6.38 -3.77
C MET A 187 -16.21 -5.04 -4.37
N ALA A 188 -16.71 -5.01 -5.61
CA ALA A 188 -17.18 -3.79 -6.26
C ALA A 188 -18.25 -3.06 -5.43
N GLU A 189 -19.25 -3.79 -4.91
CA GLU A 189 -20.27 -3.24 -4.01
C GLU A 189 -19.66 -2.71 -2.71
N GLY A 190 -18.75 -3.49 -2.10
CA GLY A 190 -18.15 -3.18 -0.81
C GLY A 190 -17.26 -1.94 -0.84
N PHE A 191 -16.46 -1.78 -1.87
CA PHE A 191 -15.56 -0.65 -2.08
C PHE A 191 -16.22 0.52 -2.81
N ARG A 192 -17.42 0.32 -3.36
CA ARG A 192 -18.15 1.30 -4.17
C ARG A 192 -17.37 1.75 -5.39
N ASP A 193 -16.64 0.81 -5.98
CA ASP A 193 -15.81 0.99 -7.14
C ASP A 193 -16.19 -0.08 -8.18
N PRO A 194 -16.52 0.30 -9.42
CA PRO A 194 -16.90 -0.65 -10.47
C PRO A 194 -15.67 -1.45 -10.90
N TRP A 195 -15.50 -2.64 -10.34
CA TRP A 195 -14.46 -3.57 -10.73
C TRP A 195 -14.90 -4.40 -11.93
N ASP A 196 -14.10 -4.36 -12.99
CA ASP A 196 -14.28 -5.22 -14.14
C ASP A 196 -13.74 -6.64 -13.87
N TYR A 197 -14.48 -7.67 -14.31
CA TYR A 197 -14.09 -9.04 -14.01
C TYR A 197 -12.83 -9.47 -14.76
N GLU A 198 -12.68 -9.06 -16.02
CA GLU A 198 -11.53 -9.40 -16.85
C GLU A 198 -10.25 -8.72 -16.30
N GLU A 199 -10.34 -7.49 -15.86
CA GLU A 199 -9.24 -6.78 -15.20
C GLU A 199 -8.89 -7.43 -13.87
N ALA A 200 -9.88 -7.71 -13.03
CA ALA A 200 -9.70 -8.39 -11.75
C ALA A 200 -9.12 -9.81 -11.90
N GLN A 201 -9.48 -10.52 -12.96
CA GLN A 201 -8.92 -11.84 -13.27
C GLN A 201 -7.42 -11.73 -13.57
N GLN A 202 -7.01 -10.80 -14.41
CA GLN A 202 -5.61 -10.60 -14.76
C GLN A 202 -4.78 -10.11 -13.56
N GLU A 203 -5.31 -9.20 -12.79
CA GLU A 203 -4.58 -8.58 -11.69
C GLU A 203 -4.45 -9.52 -10.48
N TRP A 204 -5.50 -10.28 -10.14
CA TRP A 204 -5.53 -11.02 -8.88
C TRP A 204 -5.53 -12.54 -9.04
N LEU A 205 -6.31 -13.08 -9.97
CA LEU A 205 -6.47 -14.53 -10.09
C LEU A 205 -5.32 -15.19 -10.84
N GLU A 206 -4.74 -14.48 -11.81
CA GLU A 206 -3.59 -14.95 -12.61
C GLU A 206 -2.25 -14.43 -12.06
N SER A 207 -2.28 -13.58 -11.04
CA SER A 207 -1.07 -13.03 -10.42
C SER A 207 -0.30 -14.09 -9.63
N GLU A 208 1.01 -14.16 -9.81
CA GLU A 208 1.89 -14.99 -8.98
C GLU A 208 1.98 -14.51 -7.52
N THR A 209 1.53 -13.28 -7.24
CA THR A 209 1.57 -12.68 -5.90
C THR A 209 0.41 -13.13 -5.04
N TYR A 210 -0.76 -13.39 -5.65
CA TYR A 210 -1.96 -13.78 -4.94
C TYR A 210 -2.19 -15.29 -5.06
N ASP A 211 -2.36 -15.95 -3.89
CA ASP A 211 -2.80 -17.35 -3.82
C ASP A 211 -4.31 -17.38 -3.50
N PRO A 212 -5.17 -17.63 -4.51
CA PRO A 212 -6.62 -17.65 -4.27
C PRO A 212 -7.09 -18.75 -3.30
N SER A 213 -6.23 -19.73 -2.96
CA SER A 213 -6.52 -20.72 -1.93
C SER A 213 -6.57 -20.13 -0.51
N LEU A 214 -6.06 -18.91 -0.34
CA LEU A 214 -6.08 -18.16 0.93
C LEU A 214 -7.28 -17.19 1.02
N TRP A 215 -8.18 -17.22 0.04
CA TRP A 215 -9.36 -16.37 0.02
C TRP A 215 -10.56 -17.08 0.62
N PHE A 216 -11.41 -16.29 1.27
CA PHE A 216 -12.62 -16.77 1.92
C PHE A 216 -13.87 -16.09 1.38
N VAL A 217 -14.96 -16.84 1.38
CA VAL A 217 -16.29 -16.36 1.02
C VAL A 217 -17.30 -16.61 2.14
N ALA A 218 -18.28 -15.73 2.24
CA ALA A 218 -19.42 -15.86 3.13
C ALA A 218 -20.69 -16.00 2.30
N LEU A 219 -21.50 -17.02 2.61
CA LEU A 219 -22.73 -17.36 1.90
C LEU A 219 -23.92 -17.32 2.84
N ASP A 220 -25.05 -16.74 2.40
CA ASP A 220 -26.37 -16.87 3.01
C ASP A 220 -27.21 -17.76 2.07
N GLY A 221 -27.33 -19.05 2.39
CA GLY A 221 -27.76 -20.05 1.42
C GLY A 221 -26.81 -20.14 0.23
N ASP A 222 -27.31 -19.88 -0.97
CA ASP A 222 -26.52 -19.87 -2.21
C ASP A 222 -26.02 -18.46 -2.59
N GLU A 223 -26.42 -17.42 -1.86
CA GLU A 223 -26.04 -16.04 -2.15
C GLU A 223 -24.71 -15.67 -1.49
N MET A 224 -23.76 -15.19 -2.30
CA MET A 224 -22.49 -14.67 -1.77
C MET A 224 -22.70 -13.26 -1.20
N VAL A 225 -22.42 -13.12 0.10
CA VAL A 225 -22.68 -11.91 0.88
C VAL A 225 -21.43 -11.25 1.42
N GLY A 226 -20.29 -11.90 1.32
CA GLY A 226 -19.01 -11.34 1.72
C GLY A 226 -17.83 -12.11 1.15
N SER A 227 -16.68 -11.46 1.06
CA SER A 227 -15.41 -12.08 0.68
C SER A 227 -14.22 -11.41 1.34
N LEU A 228 -13.12 -12.15 1.47
CA LEU A 228 -11.85 -11.69 2.01
C LEU A 228 -10.71 -12.26 1.17
N PHE A 229 -9.74 -11.39 0.83
CA PHE A 229 -8.49 -11.75 0.15
C PHE A 229 -7.34 -11.81 1.14
N GLY A 230 -6.70 -12.98 1.22
CA GLY A 230 -5.48 -13.18 1.97
C GLY A 230 -4.33 -13.56 1.04
N TYR A 231 -3.10 -13.23 1.44
CA TYR A 231 -1.88 -13.71 0.80
C TYR A 231 -0.76 -13.83 1.83
N ILE A 232 0.35 -14.46 1.44
CA ILE A 232 1.54 -14.60 2.29
C ILE A 232 2.73 -13.97 1.57
N THR A 233 3.45 -13.11 2.28
CA THR A 233 4.70 -12.54 1.81
C THR A 233 5.73 -12.56 2.94
N ASP A 234 6.94 -13.04 2.66
CA ASP A 234 8.05 -13.16 3.63
C ASP A 234 7.66 -13.81 4.96
N GLY A 235 6.83 -14.88 4.89
CA GLY A 235 6.38 -15.63 6.06
C GLY A 235 5.33 -14.92 6.92
N ARG A 236 4.77 -13.80 6.44
CA ARG A 236 3.70 -13.04 7.10
C ARG A 236 2.41 -13.12 6.31
N GLY A 237 1.31 -13.30 7.02
CA GLY A 237 -0.02 -13.24 6.44
C GLY A 237 -0.44 -11.78 6.20
N GLN A 238 -1.12 -11.56 5.08
CA GLN A 238 -1.68 -10.25 4.73
C GLN A 238 -3.17 -10.41 4.42
N VAL A 239 -3.99 -9.48 4.88
CA VAL A 239 -5.36 -9.30 4.42
C VAL A 239 -5.40 -8.05 3.56
N SER A 240 -5.54 -8.21 2.24
CA SER A 240 -5.53 -7.08 1.30
C SER A 240 -6.90 -6.44 1.14
N ALA A 241 -7.96 -7.23 1.16
CA ALA A 241 -9.32 -6.73 0.98
C ALA A 241 -10.33 -7.58 1.77
N ILE A 242 -11.36 -6.90 2.28
CA ILE A 242 -12.52 -7.53 2.90
C ILE A 242 -13.77 -6.71 2.57
N ALA A 243 -14.80 -7.38 2.07
CA ALA A 243 -16.07 -6.75 1.76
C ALA A 243 -17.25 -7.60 2.26
N VAL A 244 -18.31 -6.91 2.65
CA VAL A 244 -19.61 -7.49 2.98
C VAL A 244 -20.69 -6.60 2.34
N ARG A 245 -21.62 -7.22 1.61
CA ARG A 245 -22.74 -6.52 0.97
C ARG A 245 -23.52 -5.68 1.98
N ASP A 246 -24.00 -4.52 1.58
CA ASP A 246 -24.62 -3.54 2.45
C ASP A 246 -25.77 -4.12 3.27
N ALA A 247 -26.63 -4.96 2.68
CA ALA A 247 -27.78 -5.59 3.36
C ALA A 247 -27.40 -6.58 4.46
N TRP A 248 -26.17 -7.10 4.45
CA TRP A 248 -25.63 -8.08 5.42
C TRP A 248 -24.62 -7.50 6.40
N ARG A 249 -24.32 -6.21 6.33
CA ARG A 249 -23.42 -5.54 7.28
C ARG A 249 -23.93 -5.58 8.71
N ARG A 250 -23.02 -5.43 9.67
CA ARG A 250 -23.28 -5.41 11.13
C ARG A 250 -23.88 -6.72 11.68
N ARG A 251 -23.78 -7.82 10.94
CA ARG A 251 -24.20 -9.17 11.37
C ARG A 251 -23.03 -10.06 11.82
N GLY A 252 -21.80 -9.52 11.95
CA GLY A 252 -20.62 -10.27 12.38
C GLY A 252 -19.88 -11.02 11.25
N ILE A 253 -20.34 -10.93 9.99
CA ILE A 253 -19.79 -11.69 8.85
C ILE A 253 -18.32 -11.34 8.59
N ALA A 254 -17.96 -10.06 8.56
CA ALA A 254 -16.58 -9.64 8.36
C ALA A 254 -15.64 -10.16 9.46
N GLN A 255 -16.10 -10.20 10.72
CA GLN A 255 -15.34 -10.76 11.82
C GLN A 255 -15.12 -12.27 11.65
N ALA A 256 -16.13 -13.00 11.19
CA ALA A 256 -16.01 -14.44 10.93
C ALA A 256 -15.06 -14.73 9.76
N LEU A 257 -15.11 -13.93 8.69
CA LEU A 257 -14.15 -14.00 7.56
C LEU A 257 -12.72 -13.77 8.04
N LEU A 258 -12.47 -12.72 8.83
CA LEU A 258 -11.14 -12.42 9.38
C LEU A 258 -10.60 -13.57 10.22
N ARG A 259 -11.40 -14.09 11.14
CA ARG A 259 -10.98 -15.20 12.02
C ARG A 259 -10.66 -16.47 11.22
N ALA A 260 -11.46 -16.79 10.20
CA ALA A 260 -11.19 -17.90 9.30
C ALA A 260 -9.87 -17.71 8.54
N SER A 261 -9.64 -16.50 8.02
CA SER A 261 -8.38 -16.16 7.35
C SER A 261 -7.18 -16.26 8.30
N PHE A 262 -7.27 -15.78 9.54
CA PHE A 262 -6.19 -15.86 10.53
C PHE A 262 -5.78 -17.30 10.81
N VAL A 263 -6.75 -18.20 11.00
CA VAL A 263 -6.48 -19.64 11.21
C VAL A 263 -5.77 -20.22 9.99
N MET A 264 -6.29 -19.98 8.79
CA MET A 264 -5.71 -20.50 7.55
C MET A 264 -4.28 -19.99 7.33
N LEU A 265 -4.05 -18.68 7.46
CA LEU A 265 -2.72 -18.08 7.28
C LEU A 265 -1.71 -18.66 8.27
N ARG A 266 -2.12 -18.85 9.54
CA ARG A 266 -1.30 -19.53 10.53
C ARG A 266 -0.97 -20.97 10.14
N GLU A 267 -1.97 -21.77 9.71
CA GLU A 267 -1.79 -23.15 9.27
C GLU A 267 -0.84 -23.26 8.07
N ARG A 268 -0.77 -22.20 7.25
CA ARG A 268 0.17 -22.08 6.13
C ARG A 268 1.56 -21.53 6.56
N GLY A 269 1.82 -21.39 7.86
CA GLY A 269 3.12 -20.96 8.40
C GLY A 269 3.31 -19.46 8.53
N ALA A 270 2.25 -18.67 8.42
CA ALA A 270 2.26 -17.22 8.56
C ALA A 270 1.42 -16.74 9.76
N PRO A 271 1.85 -16.98 11.02
CA PRO A 271 1.07 -16.64 12.20
C PRO A 271 0.95 -15.14 12.48
N ASN A 272 1.91 -14.32 12.03
CA ASN A 272 1.79 -12.86 12.08
C ASN A 272 0.96 -12.39 10.89
N VAL A 273 -0.23 -11.85 11.16
CA VAL A 273 -1.17 -11.39 10.12
C VAL A 273 -1.35 -9.88 10.21
N ARG A 274 -1.28 -9.22 9.07
CA ARG A 274 -1.29 -7.76 8.93
C ARG A 274 -2.34 -7.27 7.95
N LEU A 275 -2.73 -6.01 8.09
CA LEU A 275 -3.52 -5.27 7.10
C LEU A 275 -3.26 -3.76 7.25
N ASN A 276 -3.58 -3.03 6.21
CA ASN A 276 -3.66 -1.57 6.24
C ASN A 276 -5.12 -1.11 6.14
N VAL A 277 -5.47 -0.08 6.88
CA VAL A 277 -6.80 0.52 6.84
C VAL A 277 -6.70 2.03 6.88
N ASP A 278 -7.47 2.71 6.03
CA ASP A 278 -7.64 4.16 6.10
C ASP A 278 -8.26 4.52 7.45
N ARG A 279 -7.62 5.43 8.20
CA ARG A 279 -8.10 5.89 9.51
C ARG A 279 -9.52 6.45 9.46
N ASP A 280 -9.82 7.18 8.39
CA ASP A 280 -11.11 7.84 8.19
C ASP A 280 -12.14 6.93 7.48
N ASN A 281 -11.87 5.61 7.45
CA ASN A 281 -12.79 4.64 6.87
C ASN A 281 -14.17 4.74 7.53
N ALA A 282 -15.16 5.17 6.73
CA ALA A 282 -16.54 5.43 7.18
C ALA A 282 -17.27 4.18 7.70
N THR A 283 -16.73 2.97 7.48
CA THR A 283 -17.37 1.70 7.91
C THR A 283 -17.06 1.32 9.35
N GLY A 284 -16.14 2.04 10.02
CA GLY A 284 -15.68 1.69 11.37
C GLY A 284 -14.82 0.42 11.39
N ALA A 285 -14.08 0.17 10.31
CA ALA A 285 -13.27 -1.03 10.12
C ALA A 285 -12.23 -1.24 11.22
N THR A 286 -11.65 -0.17 11.78
CA THR A 286 -10.68 -0.25 12.88
C THR A 286 -11.23 -1.03 14.07
N HIS A 287 -12.47 -0.72 14.50
CA HIS A 287 -13.12 -1.46 15.59
C HIS A 287 -13.40 -2.94 15.25
N LEU A 288 -13.64 -3.24 13.98
CA LEU A 288 -13.78 -4.64 13.54
C LEU A 288 -12.47 -5.39 13.75
N TYR A 289 -11.33 -4.81 13.35
CA TYR A 289 -10.01 -5.42 13.46
C TYR A 289 -9.57 -5.58 14.92
N GLU A 290 -9.80 -4.55 15.76
CA GLU A 290 -9.55 -4.63 17.21
C GLU A 290 -10.36 -5.77 17.86
N ARG A 291 -11.66 -5.92 17.53
CA ARG A 291 -12.48 -7.03 18.03
C ARG A 291 -12.05 -8.38 17.49
N ALA A 292 -11.41 -8.44 16.33
CA ALA A 292 -10.82 -9.66 15.82
C ALA A 292 -9.50 -10.03 16.50
N GLY A 293 -8.97 -9.15 17.38
CA GLY A 293 -7.74 -9.35 18.14
C GLY A 293 -6.53 -8.63 17.58
N MET A 294 -6.68 -7.85 16.51
CA MET A 294 -5.60 -7.05 15.96
C MET A 294 -5.33 -5.81 16.82
N HIS A 295 -4.10 -5.34 16.79
CA HIS A 295 -3.69 -4.09 17.44
C HIS A 295 -2.94 -3.19 16.45
N LEU A 296 -2.93 -1.90 16.75
CA LEU A 296 -2.18 -0.92 15.97
C LEU A 296 -0.68 -1.18 16.13
N ARG A 297 0.01 -1.40 15.03
CA ARG A 297 1.47 -1.56 14.98
C ARG A 297 2.16 -0.24 14.65
N ARG A 298 1.71 0.45 13.61
CA ARG A 298 2.24 1.74 13.16
C ARG A 298 1.18 2.52 12.37
N ARG A 299 1.48 3.78 12.13
CA ARG A 299 0.72 4.64 11.20
C ARG A 299 1.64 5.15 10.12
N TRP A 300 1.12 5.35 8.95
CA TRP A 300 1.80 6.12 7.93
C TRP A 300 0.86 7.15 7.32
N VAL A 301 1.45 8.30 6.99
CA VAL A 301 0.72 9.45 6.45
C VAL A 301 1.08 9.59 4.99
N MET A 302 0.07 9.62 4.15
CA MET A 302 0.18 10.07 2.79
C MET A 302 -0.01 11.58 2.77
N VAL A 303 0.93 12.28 2.13
CA VAL A 303 0.90 13.70 1.93
C VAL A 303 0.88 14.01 0.44
N ALA A 304 0.22 15.10 0.06
CA ALA A 304 0.11 15.51 -1.33
C ALA A 304 0.57 16.96 -1.52
N LYS A 305 1.12 17.21 -2.71
CA LYS A 305 1.39 18.56 -3.21
C LYS A 305 0.77 18.73 -4.59
N SER A 306 -0.10 19.72 -4.75
CA SER A 306 -0.65 20.07 -6.05
C SER A 306 0.41 20.70 -6.95
N LEU A 307 0.49 20.21 -8.18
CA LEU A 307 1.32 20.83 -9.21
C LEU A 307 0.44 21.83 -9.96
N THR A 308 0.78 23.10 -9.85
CA THR A 308 0.20 24.15 -10.72
C THR A 308 1.12 24.33 -11.91
N ALA A 309 0.56 24.46 -13.10
CA ALA A 309 1.35 24.94 -14.24
C ALA A 309 2.03 26.26 -13.83
N ALA A 310 3.32 26.40 -14.13
CA ALA A 310 4.00 27.66 -13.91
C ALA A 310 3.17 28.76 -14.58
N PRO A 311 2.91 29.92 -13.93
CA PRO A 311 2.21 31.00 -14.57
C PRO A 311 2.96 31.35 -15.85
N ASP A 312 2.26 31.35 -16.98
CA ASP A 312 2.82 31.76 -18.27
C ASP A 312 3.50 33.13 -18.06
N GLY A 313 4.80 33.14 -18.30
CA GLY A 313 5.64 34.34 -18.19
C GLY A 313 5.36 35.35 -19.31
N SER A 314 4.09 35.63 -19.60
CA SER A 314 3.64 36.62 -20.59
C SER A 314 2.77 37.67 -19.92
N SER A 315 3.37 38.55 -19.14
CA SER A 315 2.82 39.88 -18.84
C SER A 315 3.92 40.78 -18.22
N GLN A 316 4.88 41.19 -19.00
CA GLN A 316 5.55 42.46 -18.81
C GLN A 316 5.82 43.07 -20.19
N GLU A 317 4.88 43.85 -20.66
CA GLU A 317 5.16 45.01 -21.49
C GLU A 317 5.11 46.29 -20.63
#